data_e88b60d03bd98453611b45f19ca250c7
#
_entry.id   e88b60d03bd98453611b45f19ca250c7
#
_cell.length_a   1.000
_cell.length_b   1.000
_cell.length_c   1.000
_cell.angle_alpha   90.00
_cell.angle_beta   90.00
_cell.angle_gamma   90.00
#
_symmetry.space_group_name_H-M   'P 1'
#
loop_
_entity.id
_entity.type
_entity.pdbx_description
1 polymer ?
#
loop_
_entity_poly.entity_id
_entity_poly.type
_entity_poly.pdbx_seq_one_letter_code
_entity_poly.pdbx_strand_id
1 'polypeptide(L)'
;MPTENIRTVVTESLMGMIAAVTRTTPPANEPPPPFVQGPIDRAVDRIKAFVTPGVTLARSRANRLYLAGPMTGFEDFNFPAFNKVAAELRARGYIVENPAEHGVVEDAEWRDYMAYDLTRLGLCGIVAVLPGWENSKGARLEVHIARELNMPVVNAHDLVSMEIAG
;
A
#
# COMPACT_ATOMS: atom_id res chain seq x y z
N MET A 1 12.04 -11.19 -16.71
CA MET A 1 12.45 -12.59 -16.48
C MET A 1 11.19 -13.40 -16.20
N PRO A 2 10.93 -14.51 -16.90
CA PRO A 2 9.81 -15.37 -16.58
C PRO A 2 9.96 -15.93 -15.16
N THR A 3 8.85 -16.01 -14.42
CA THR A 3 8.81 -16.47 -13.03
C THR A 3 9.33 -17.92 -12.86
N GLU A 4 9.23 -18.72 -13.89
CA GLU A 4 9.72 -20.09 -13.95
C GLU A 4 11.24 -20.18 -13.84
N ASN A 5 11.96 -19.23 -14.44
CA ASN A 5 13.42 -19.16 -14.39
C ASN A 5 13.94 -18.84 -12.96
N ILE A 6 13.26 -17.95 -12.23
CA ILE A 6 13.65 -17.61 -10.86
C ILE A 6 13.51 -18.83 -9.94
N ARG A 7 12.41 -19.58 -10.06
CA ARG A 7 12.20 -20.79 -9.25
C ARG A 7 13.27 -21.84 -9.53
N THR A 8 13.60 -22.07 -10.78
CA THR A 8 14.63 -23.00 -11.19
C THR A 8 15.98 -22.63 -10.59
N VAL A 9 16.42 -21.38 -10.74
CA VAL A 9 17.71 -20.90 -10.20
C VAL A 9 17.77 -21.02 -8.68
N VAL A 10 16.69 -20.66 -7.96
CA VAL A 10 16.64 -20.78 -6.49
C VAL A 10 16.68 -22.25 -6.08
N THR A 11 15.97 -23.14 -6.78
CA THR A 11 15.96 -24.56 -6.49
C THR A 11 17.34 -25.16 -6.69
N GLU A 12 17.98 -24.92 -7.82
CA GLU A 12 19.32 -25.42 -8.14
C GLU A 12 20.36 -24.92 -7.13
N SER A 13 20.30 -23.65 -6.75
CA SER A 13 21.21 -23.06 -5.76
C SER A 13 21.06 -23.69 -4.38
N LEU A 14 19.82 -23.90 -3.91
CA LEU A 14 19.54 -24.54 -2.62
C LEU A 14 19.92 -26.02 -2.64
N MET A 15 19.60 -26.73 -3.71
CA MET A 15 19.99 -28.15 -3.86
C MET A 15 21.50 -28.32 -3.93
N GLY A 16 22.20 -27.41 -4.61
CA GLY A 16 23.67 -27.39 -4.64
C GLY A 16 24.29 -27.15 -3.25
N MET A 17 23.73 -26.27 -2.45
CA MET A 17 24.19 -26.05 -1.06
C MET A 17 23.93 -27.28 -0.18
N ILE A 18 22.77 -27.93 -0.30
CA ILE A 18 22.43 -29.13 0.44
C ILE A 18 23.41 -30.25 0.05
N ALA A 19 23.66 -30.45 -1.24
CA ALA A 19 24.62 -31.44 -1.73
C ALA A 19 26.02 -31.21 -1.17
N ALA A 20 26.48 -29.96 -1.14
CA ALA A 20 27.78 -29.59 -0.58
C ALA A 20 27.91 -29.92 0.92
N VAL A 21 26.84 -29.66 1.69
CA VAL A 21 26.80 -29.88 3.15
C VAL A 21 26.65 -31.38 3.47
N THR A 22 25.77 -32.09 2.75
CA THR A 22 25.47 -33.51 3.01
C THR A 22 26.44 -34.49 2.30
N ARG A 23 27.25 -33.95 1.39
CA ARG A 23 28.13 -34.75 0.50
C ARG A 23 27.37 -35.79 -0.33
N THR A 24 26.13 -35.48 -0.67
CA THR A 24 25.27 -36.31 -1.53
C THR A 24 25.02 -35.60 -2.84
N THR A 25 24.98 -36.35 -3.94
CA THR A 25 24.58 -35.79 -5.23
C THR A 25 23.07 -35.86 -5.33
N PRO A 26 22.37 -34.71 -5.49
CA PRO A 26 20.91 -34.73 -5.69
C PRO A 26 20.58 -35.50 -6.98
N PRO A 27 19.53 -36.32 -7.00
CA PRO A 27 19.07 -36.96 -8.22
C PRO A 27 18.73 -35.93 -9.30
N ALA A 28 19.22 -36.11 -10.51
CA ALA A 28 18.88 -35.27 -11.63
C ALA A 28 17.39 -35.48 -12.00
N ASN A 29 16.64 -34.38 -12.15
CA ASN A 29 15.22 -34.35 -12.55
C ASN A 29 14.20 -34.84 -11.49
N GLU A 30 14.58 -35.00 -10.23
CA GLU A 30 13.60 -35.21 -9.16
C GLU A 30 13.16 -33.88 -8.53
N PRO A 31 11.88 -33.76 -8.12
CA PRO A 31 11.44 -32.57 -7.40
C PRO A 31 12.18 -32.47 -6.05
N PRO A 32 12.46 -31.27 -5.57
CA PRO A 32 13.14 -31.09 -4.29
C PRO A 32 12.33 -31.75 -3.15
N PRO A 33 13.01 -32.28 -2.13
CA PRO A 33 12.35 -32.91 -1.00
C PRO A 33 11.31 -31.98 -0.34
N PRO A 34 10.20 -32.50 0.22
CA PRO A 34 9.12 -31.70 0.78
C PRO A 34 9.57 -30.67 1.82
N PHE A 35 10.59 -30.97 2.62
CA PHE A 35 11.09 -30.03 3.64
C PHE A 35 11.82 -28.82 3.07
N VAL A 36 12.24 -28.85 1.78
CA VAL A 36 12.91 -27.73 1.09
C VAL A 36 11.91 -26.86 0.31
N GLN A 37 10.71 -27.37 0.02
CA GLN A 37 9.70 -26.64 -0.77
C GLN A 37 9.35 -25.30 -0.12
N GLY A 38 9.03 -25.29 1.17
CA GLY A 38 8.70 -24.06 1.88
C GLY A 38 9.80 -22.99 1.88
N PRO A 39 11.07 -23.34 2.14
CA PRO A 39 12.21 -22.43 1.94
C PRO A 39 12.35 -21.91 0.50
N ILE A 40 12.15 -22.75 -0.52
CA ILE A 40 12.19 -22.36 -1.92
C ILE A 40 11.08 -21.33 -2.20
N ASP A 41 9.84 -21.60 -1.80
CA ASP A 41 8.71 -20.73 -2.02
C ASP A 41 8.94 -19.35 -1.39
N ARG A 42 9.40 -19.30 -0.14
CA ARG A 42 9.75 -18.03 0.53
C ARG A 42 10.88 -17.26 -0.17
N ALA A 43 11.91 -17.96 -0.66
CA ALA A 43 13.01 -17.32 -1.38
C ALA A 43 12.53 -16.76 -2.74
N VAL A 44 11.73 -17.53 -3.47
CA VAL A 44 11.11 -17.09 -4.74
C VAL A 44 10.22 -15.87 -4.52
N ASP A 45 9.38 -15.87 -3.49
CA ASP A 45 8.48 -14.74 -3.19
C ASP A 45 9.26 -13.48 -2.81
N ARG A 46 10.33 -13.62 -2.02
CA ARG A 46 11.23 -12.49 -1.70
C ARG A 46 11.91 -11.93 -2.95
N ILE A 47 12.42 -12.78 -3.82
CA ILE A 47 13.07 -12.35 -5.06
C ILE A 47 12.06 -11.67 -6.00
N LYS A 48 10.85 -12.24 -6.14
CA LYS A 48 9.77 -11.62 -6.92
C LYS A 48 9.40 -10.25 -6.39
N ALA A 49 9.27 -10.11 -5.07
CA ALA A 49 8.99 -8.82 -4.43
C ALA A 49 10.09 -7.78 -4.70
N PHE A 50 11.35 -8.21 -4.80
CA PHE A 50 12.48 -7.34 -5.09
C PHE A 50 12.62 -7.00 -6.59
N VAL A 51 12.39 -7.99 -7.46
CA VAL A 51 12.59 -7.85 -8.93
C VAL A 51 11.39 -7.21 -9.63
N THR A 52 10.20 -7.22 -9.01
CA THR A 52 8.97 -6.62 -9.55
C THR A 52 8.39 -5.53 -8.62
N PRO A 53 9.13 -4.43 -8.38
CA PRO A 53 8.68 -3.38 -7.46
C PRO A 53 7.30 -2.83 -7.81
N GLY A 54 7.00 -2.67 -9.12
CA GLY A 54 5.73 -2.15 -9.60
C GLY A 54 4.54 -3.02 -9.21
N VAL A 55 4.64 -4.35 -9.31
CA VAL A 55 3.56 -5.27 -8.92
C VAL A 55 3.37 -5.29 -7.40
N THR A 56 4.47 -5.28 -6.65
CA THR A 56 4.41 -5.23 -5.18
C THR A 56 3.81 -3.92 -4.70
N LEU A 57 4.21 -2.78 -5.27
CA LEU A 57 3.63 -1.47 -4.98
C LEU A 57 2.14 -1.41 -5.34
N ALA A 58 1.73 -1.96 -6.49
CA ALA A 58 0.33 -2.01 -6.88
C ALA A 58 -0.51 -2.81 -5.87
N ARG A 59 -0.03 -3.99 -5.45
CA ARG A 59 -0.72 -4.82 -4.44
C ARG A 59 -0.77 -4.15 -3.07
N SER A 60 0.33 -3.52 -2.62
CA SER A 60 0.38 -2.83 -1.33
C SER A 60 -0.53 -1.61 -1.29
N ARG A 61 -0.80 -0.97 -2.44
CA ARG A 61 -1.68 0.20 -2.57
C ARG A 61 -3.15 -0.16 -2.73
N ALA A 62 -3.50 -1.36 -3.20
CA ALA A 62 -4.86 -1.73 -3.57
C ALA A 62 -5.89 -1.52 -2.45
N ASN A 63 -5.47 -1.70 -1.20
CA ASN A 63 -6.33 -1.54 -0.01
C ASN A 63 -5.92 -0.34 0.87
N ARG A 64 -5.04 0.53 0.36
CA ARG A 64 -4.60 1.73 1.07
C ARG A 64 -5.28 2.96 0.49
N LEU A 65 -5.90 3.72 1.36
CA LEU A 65 -6.74 4.85 1.03
C LEU A 65 -6.21 6.12 1.69
N TYR A 66 -6.19 7.21 0.94
CA TYR A 66 -5.88 8.55 1.43
C TYR A 66 -7.17 9.35 1.62
N LEU A 67 -7.36 10.00 2.78
CA LEU A 67 -8.47 10.93 3.01
C LEU A 67 -8.10 12.33 2.57
N ALA A 68 -8.92 12.94 1.74
CA ALA A 68 -8.77 14.34 1.33
C ALA A 68 -10.01 15.15 1.69
N GLY A 69 -9.83 16.35 2.20
CA GLY A 69 -10.96 17.19 2.59
C GLY A 69 -10.56 18.57 3.09
N PRO A 70 -11.55 19.42 3.43
CA PRO A 70 -11.28 20.75 3.94
C PRO A 70 -10.85 20.71 5.41
N MET A 71 -9.75 21.39 5.72
CA MET A 71 -9.24 21.57 7.08
C MET A 71 -9.17 23.06 7.44
N THR A 72 -8.53 23.87 6.61
CA THR A 72 -8.33 25.28 6.86
C THR A 72 -9.68 26.02 6.96
N GLY A 73 -9.87 26.76 8.04
CA GLY A 73 -11.10 27.52 8.28
C GLY A 73 -12.21 26.75 8.99
N PHE A 74 -11.97 25.49 9.33
CA PHE A 74 -12.87 24.68 10.17
C PHE A 74 -12.40 24.67 11.62
N GLU A 75 -13.34 24.53 12.56
CA GLU A 75 -13.04 24.28 13.96
C GLU A 75 -12.19 23.02 14.10
N ASP A 76 -11.17 23.06 14.94
CA ASP A 76 -10.20 21.97 15.12
C ASP A 76 -9.65 21.41 13.81
N PHE A 77 -9.49 22.25 12.79
CA PHE A 77 -9.05 21.85 11.46
C PHE A 77 -9.85 20.68 10.87
N ASN A 78 -11.10 20.52 11.26
CA ASN A 78 -11.97 19.42 10.85
C ASN A 78 -11.47 18.02 11.26
N PHE A 79 -10.49 17.92 12.16
CA PHE A 79 -9.91 16.65 12.62
C PHE A 79 -10.95 15.65 13.15
N PRO A 80 -12.01 16.07 13.88
CA PRO A 80 -13.04 15.13 14.33
C PRO A 80 -13.75 14.40 13.19
N ALA A 81 -14.07 15.10 12.09
CA ALA A 81 -14.72 14.46 10.93
C ALA A 81 -13.77 13.49 10.21
N PHE A 82 -12.50 13.89 10.00
CA PHE A 82 -11.48 13.03 9.43
C PHE A 82 -11.27 11.76 10.26
N ASN A 83 -11.09 11.89 11.58
CA ASN A 83 -10.85 10.78 12.49
C ASN A 83 -12.03 9.81 12.54
N LYS A 84 -13.26 10.32 12.53
CA LYS A 84 -14.48 9.50 12.50
C LYS A 84 -14.51 8.65 11.23
N VAL A 85 -14.36 9.27 10.07
CA VAL A 85 -14.40 8.57 8.77
C VAL A 85 -13.24 7.58 8.66
N ALA A 86 -12.05 7.95 9.12
CA ALA A 86 -10.89 7.05 9.13
C ALA A 86 -11.17 5.79 9.97
N ALA A 87 -11.77 5.93 11.16
CA ALA A 87 -12.13 4.81 12.02
C ALA A 87 -13.15 3.88 11.35
N GLU A 88 -14.18 4.45 10.72
CA GLU A 88 -15.21 3.69 9.99
C GLU A 88 -14.65 2.92 8.80
N LEU A 89 -13.74 3.53 8.02
CA LEU A 89 -13.08 2.87 6.90
C LEU A 89 -12.11 1.78 7.36
N ARG A 90 -11.36 2.01 8.44
CA ARG A 90 -10.48 1.00 9.05
C ARG A 90 -11.27 -0.21 9.57
N ALA A 91 -12.44 0.02 10.15
CA ALA A 91 -13.35 -1.06 10.55
C ALA A 91 -13.82 -1.93 9.38
N ARG A 92 -13.77 -1.40 8.16
CA ARG A 92 -14.04 -2.12 6.89
C ARG A 92 -12.79 -2.77 6.28
N GLY A 93 -11.65 -2.71 6.95
CA GLY A 93 -10.41 -3.34 6.52
C GLY A 93 -9.54 -2.49 5.60
N TYR A 94 -9.85 -1.21 5.38
CA TYR A 94 -8.94 -0.32 4.65
C TYR A 94 -7.75 0.10 5.52
N ILE A 95 -6.58 0.24 4.89
CA ILE A 95 -5.45 0.94 5.48
C ILE A 95 -5.64 2.42 5.14
N VAL A 96 -5.87 3.26 6.14
CA VAL A 96 -6.23 4.67 5.93
C VAL A 96 -5.08 5.58 6.31
N GLU A 97 -4.62 6.37 5.35
CA GLU A 97 -3.75 7.52 5.55
C GLU A 97 -4.63 8.73 5.83
N ASN A 98 -4.58 9.22 7.05
CA ASN A 98 -5.42 10.31 7.53
C ASN A 98 -4.56 11.52 7.87
N PRO A 99 -4.65 12.63 7.11
CA PRO A 99 -3.88 13.85 7.38
C PRO A 99 -4.10 14.45 8.77
N ALA A 100 -5.28 14.24 9.37
CA ALA A 100 -5.55 14.72 10.72
C ALA A 100 -4.66 14.11 11.82
N GLU A 101 -4.01 12.97 11.53
CA GLU A 101 -3.21 12.24 12.53
C GLU A 101 -1.79 12.81 12.75
N HIS A 102 -1.29 13.64 11.83
CA HIS A 102 -0.01 14.34 12.10
C HIS A 102 -0.18 15.50 13.11
N GLY A 103 -1.43 15.94 13.33
CA GLY A 103 -1.73 17.02 14.28
C GLY A 103 -1.21 18.38 13.81
N VAL A 104 -1.13 19.29 14.76
CA VAL A 104 -0.55 20.62 14.53
C VAL A 104 0.93 20.59 14.91
N VAL A 105 1.78 20.99 13.98
CA VAL A 105 3.23 21.08 14.17
C VAL A 105 3.63 22.55 14.31
N GLU A 106 4.33 22.88 15.38
CA GLU A 106 4.83 24.23 15.65
C GLU A 106 5.74 24.69 14.50
N ASP A 107 5.58 25.93 14.08
CA ASP A 107 6.33 26.57 12.97
C ASP A 107 6.17 25.94 11.58
N ALA A 108 5.31 24.93 11.41
CA ALA A 108 5.05 24.35 10.10
C ALA A 108 4.12 25.25 9.28
N GLU A 109 4.52 25.53 8.05
CA GLU A 109 3.70 26.25 7.07
C GLU A 109 2.82 25.27 6.28
N TRP A 110 1.79 25.80 5.60
CA TRP A 110 0.91 25.00 4.74
C TRP A 110 1.66 24.10 3.75
N ARG A 111 2.78 24.59 3.19
CA ARG A 111 3.59 23.81 2.24
C ARG A 111 4.25 22.58 2.88
N ASP A 112 4.56 22.66 4.17
CA ASP A 112 5.24 21.56 4.88
C ASP A 112 4.25 20.41 5.12
N TYR A 113 3.02 20.73 5.51
CA TYR A 113 1.93 19.77 5.59
C TYR A 113 1.66 19.13 4.23
N MET A 114 1.54 19.94 3.16
CA MET A 114 1.30 19.40 1.82
C MET A 114 2.43 18.52 1.33
N ALA A 115 3.70 18.88 1.59
CA ALA A 115 4.84 18.04 1.21
C ALA A 115 4.78 16.67 1.90
N TYR A 116 4.44 16.64 3.18
CA TYR A 116 4.25 15.40 3.93
C TYR A 116 3.05 14.59 3.38
N ASP A 117 1.90 15.22 3.23
CA ASP A 117 0.66 14.60 2.78
C ASP A 117 0.79 13.98 1.40
N LEU A 118 1.48 14.64 0.47
CA LEU A 118 1.75 14.10 -0.86
C LEU A 118 2.62 12.84 -0.81
N THR A 119 3.54 12.71 0.14
CA THR A 119 4.28 11.45 0.32
C THR A 119 3.37 10.32 0.78
N ARG A 120 2.37 10.61 1.62
CA ARG A 120 1.39 9.62 2.10
C ARG A 120 0.40 9.23 1.01
N LEU A 121 -0.11 10.22 0.26
CA LEU A 121 -0.97 10.00 -0.91
C LEU A 121 -0.29 9.08 -1.93
N GLY A 122 1.00 9.27 -2.20
CA GLY A 122 1.77 8.43 -3.13
C GLY A 122 1.84 6.95 -2.74
N LEU A 123 1.57 6.60 -1.48
CA LEU A 123 1.51 5.22 -1.01
C LEU A 123 0.13 4.58 -1.22
N CYS A 124 -0.89 5.37 -1.56
CA CYS A 124 -2.28 4.93 -1.64
C CYS A 124 -2.66 4.50 -3.07
N GLY A 125 -3.70 3.69 -3.16
CA GLY A 125 -4.32 3.30 -4.42
C GLY A 125 -5.69 3.96 -4.65
N ILE A 126 -6.25 4.60 -3.63
CA ILE A 126 -7.58 5.23 -3.65
C ILE A 126 -7.48 6.56 -2.91
N VAL A 127 -8.19 7.57 -3.40
CA VAL A 127 -8.45 8.81 -2.66
C VAL A 127 -9.92 8.88 -2.30
N ALA A 128 -10.23 9.01 -1.01
CA ALA A 128 -11.59 9.19 -0.53
C ALA A 128 -11.77 10.64 -0.06
N VAL A 129 -12.74 11.33 -0.64
CA VAL A 129 -12.97 12.75 -0.38
C VAL A 129 -14.09 12.96 0.64
N LEU A 130 -13.87 13.90 1.55
CA LEU A 130 -14.88 14.42 2.46
C LEU A 130 -15.69 15.55 1.81
N PRO A 131 -16.93 15.79 2.24
CA PRO A 131 -17.75 16.89 1.71
C PRO A 131 -17.05 18.24 1.79
N GLY A 132 -17.20 19.04 0.74
CA GLY A 132 -16.61 20.36 0.64
C GLY A 132 -15.13 20.40 0.23
N TRP A 133 -14.56 19.26 -0.18
CA TRP A 133 -13.18 19.16 -0.66
C TRP A 133 -12.90 20.10 -1.86
N GLU A 134 -13.91 20.38 -2.67
CA GLU A 134 -13.81 21.28 -3.84
C GLU A 134 -13.43 22.71 -3.44
N ASN A 135 -13.73 23.10 -2.22
CA ASN A 135 -13.42 24.43 -1.69
C ASN A 135 -12.06 24.47 -0.97
N SER A 136 -11.43 23.34 -0.74
CA SER A 136 -10.10 23.25 -0.12
C SER A 136 -9.00 23.30 -1.17
N LYS A 137 -8.05 24.25 -1.00
CA LYS A 137 -6.88 24.35 -1.86
C LYS A 137 -6.04 23.07 -1.83
N GLY A 138 -5.82 22.49 -0.65
CA GLY A 138 -5.06 21.26 -0.45
C GLY A 138 -5.75 20.06 -1.08
N ALA A 139 -7.02 19.82 -0.71
CA ALA A 139 -7.76 18.68 -1.24
C ALA A 139 -7.91 18.72 -2.78
N ARG A 140 -8.07 19.90 -3.38
CA ARG A 140 -8.07 20.01 -4.85
C ARG A 140 -6.74 19.61 -5.48
N LEU A 141 -5.61 19.98 -4.85
CA LEU A 141 -4.29 19.59 -5.33
C LEU A 141 -4.10 18.06 -5.22
N GLU A 142 -4.48 17.47 -4.10
CA GLU A 142 -4.42 16.04 -3.85
C GLU A 142 -5.28 15.25 -4.86
N VAL A 143 -6.52 15.70 -5.09
CA VAL A 143 -7.42 15.10 -6.09
C VAL A 143 -6.86 15.25 -7.51
N HIS A 144 -6.25 16.39 -7.83
CA HIS A 144 -5.61 16.60 -9.13
C HIS A 144 -4.48 15.58 -9.34
N ILE A 145 -3.58 15.44 -8.36
CA ILE A 145 -2.48 14.47 -8.41
C ILE A 145 -3.01 13.04 -8.50
N ALA A 146 -4.04 12.70 -7.71
CA ALA A 146 -4.67 11.38 -7.76
C ALA A 146 -5.18 11.06 -9.18
N ARG A 147 -5.82 12.00 -9.85
CA ARG A 147 -6.31 11.84 -11.23
C ARG A 147 -5.19 11.64 -12.24
N GLU A 148 -4.11 12.43 -12.14
CA GLU A 148 -2.92 12.28 -13.00
C GLU A 148 -2.25 10.91 -12.79
N LEU A 149 -2.34 10.33 -11.58
CA LEU A 149 -1.85 9.00 -11.27
C LEU A 149 -2.88 7.88 -11.58
N ASN A 150 -4.02 8.19 -12.20
CA ASN A 150 -5.12 7.28 -12.47
C ASN A 150 -5.65 6.56 -11.20
N MET A 151 -5.61 7.24 -10.06
CA MET A 151 -6.18 6.73 -8.82
C MET A 151 -7.69 6.99 -8.80
N PRO A 152 -8.53 6.02 -8.38
CA PRO A 152 -9.94 6.26 -8.11
C PRO A 152 -10.10 7.38 -7.06
N VAL A 153 -10.98 8.33 -7.35
CA VAL A 153 -11.43 9.36 -6.40
C VAL A 153 -12.89 9.08 -6.09
N VAL A 154 -13.19 8.78 -4.84
CA VAL A 154 -14.51 8.33 -4.39
C VAL A 154 -14.99 9.16 -3.20
N ASN A 155 -16.30 9.24 -2.98
CA ASN A 155 -16.83 9.86 -1.76
C ASN A 155 -16.58 8.94 -0.55
N ALA A 156 -16.01 9.46 0.51
CA ALA A 156 -15.67 8.68 1.70
C ALA A 156 -16.94 8.11 2.39
N HIS A 157 -18.04 8.85 2.41
CA HIS A 157 -19.30 8.39 2.99
C HIS A 157 -19.96 7.27 2.18
N ASP A 158 -19.78 7.25 0.85
CA ASP A 158 -20.30 6.16 0.02
C ASP A 158 -19.58 4.86 0.38
N LEU A 159 -18.26 4.89 0.55
CA LEU A 159 -17.49 3.71 1.01
C LEU A 159 -17.92 3.25 2.41
N VAL A 160 -18.26 4.20 3.29
CA VAL A 160 -18.76 3.88 4.64
C VAL A 160 -20.17 3.29 4.59
N SER A 161 -21.00 3.70 3.64
CA SER A 161 -22.39 3.26 3.51
C SER A 161 -22.57 1.95 2.73
N MET A 162 -21.57 1.54 1.94
CA MET A 162 -21.64 0.28 1.19
C MET A 162 -21.75 -0.90 2.16
N GLU A 163 -22.81 -1.69 2.03
CA GLU A 163 -22.92 -2.96 2.73
C GLU A 163 -21.78 -3.88 2.28
N ILE A 164 -21.07 -4.46 3.25
CA ILE A 164 -20.10 -5.51 2.95
C ILE A 164 -20.92 -6.69 2.47
N ALA A 165 -20.92 -6.94 1.16
CA ALA A 165 -21.49 -8.16 0.63
C ALA A 165 -20.76 -9.35 1.27
N GLY A 166 -21.48 -10.06 2.16
CA GLY A 166 -21.00 -11.25 2.88
C GLY A 166 -20.78 -12.44 1.95
#